data_cc28e1563050fe01374c7f6e44ea69ed
#
_entry.id   cc28e1563050fe01374c7f6e44ea69ed
#
_cell.length_a   1.000
_cell.length_b   1.000
_cell.length_c   1.000
_cell.angle_alpha   90.00
_cell.angle_beta   90.00
_cell.angle_gamma   90.00
#
_symmetry.space_group_name_H-M   'P 1'
#
loop_
_entity.id
_entity.type
_entity.pdbx_description
1 polymer ?
#
loop_
_entity_poly.entity_id
_entity_poly.type
_entity_poly.pdbx_seq_one_letter_code
_entity_poly.pdbx_strand_id
1 'polypeptide(L)'
;MIRKKRKEKGKKKYLNYIQKSEQMTHKIIDDYLPDEYFKTLKDAIVLNEHFPWCRINELNVFQTTENRDVYFAHMIYQHHTPKTQEHNWNLVVPFLSQLEKTEKMHALIRVKVNYYNSTPEVVEHCKHYDYPAMPLPHKGAILYLNTNDGFTRLQDGTKVESIENRLLVFDASKMHNSTTTTSFEGRYNINVNYF
;
A
#
# COMPACT_ATOMS: atom_id res chain seq x y z
N MET A 1 6.17 -49.53 8.39
CA MET A 1 6.33 -48.54 9.45
C MET A 1 7.03 -47.23 9.00
N ILE A 2 8.06 -47.29 8.17
CA ILE A 2 8.87 -46.11 7.73
C ILE A 2 8.07 -45.13 6.84
N ARG A 3 7.17 -45.59 5.95
CA ARG A 3 6.36 -44.71 5.07
C ARG A 3 5.33 -43.84 5.83
N LYS A 4 4.77 -44.34 6.95
CA LYS A 4 3.84 -43.56 7.79
C LYS A 4 4.55 -42.38 8.49
N LYS A 5 5.75 -42.61 9.04
CA LYS A 5 6.55 -41.57 9.71
C LYS A 5 7.03 -40.44 8.78
N ARG A 6 7.29 -40.76 7.47
CA ARG A 6 7.64 -39.75 6.47
C ARG A 6 6.47 -38.83 6.09
N LYS A 7 5.25 -39.39 5.97
CA LYS A 7 4.02 -38.60 5.68
C LYS A 7 3.66 -37.68 6.87
N GLU A 8 3.80 -38.16 8.10
CA GLU A 8 3.54 -37.33 9.29
C GLU A 8 4.56 -36.19 9.48
N LYS A 9 5.85 -36.46 9.22
CA LYS A 9 6.89 -35.40 9.21
C LYS A 9 6.64 -34.35 8.12
N GLY A 10 6.21 -34.75 6.92
CA GLY A 10 5.84 -33.84 5.83
C GLY A 10 4.64 -32.97 6.19
N LYS A 11 3.59 -33.58 6.77
CA LYS A 11 2.39 -32.87 7.22
C LYS A 11 2.66 -31.87 8.35
N LYS A 12 3.54 -32.26 9.31
CA LYS A 12 3.95 -31.38 10.41
C LYS A 12 4.81 -30.20 9.92
N LYS A 13 5.69 -30.43 8.93
CA LYS A 13 6.48 -29.39 8.29
C LYS A 13 5.64 -28.42 7.48
N TYR A 14 4.62 -28.92 6.80
CA TYR A 14 3.65 -28.12 6.04
C TYR A 14 2.73 -27.31 6.96
N LEU A 15 2.22 -27.90 8.05
CA LEU A 15 1.44 -27.20 9.08
C LEU A 15 2.26 -26.12 9.80
N ASN A 16 3.52 -26.40 10.14
CA ASN A 16 4.42 -25.41 10.71
C ASN A 16 4.76 -24.28 9.72
N TYR A 17 4.83 -24.57 8.41
CA TYR A 17 5.01 -23.55 7.37
C TYR A 17 3.78 -22.67 7.28
N ILE A 18 2.56 -23.25 7.26
CA ILE A 18 1.30 -22.49 7.28
C ILE A 18 1.18 -21.66 8.55
N GLN A 19 1.43 -22.22 9.74
CA GLN A 19 1.41 -21.47 11.01
C GLN A 19 2.47 -20.36 11.07
N LYS A 20 3.62 -20.54 10.44
CA LYS A 20 4.67 -19.51 10.38
C LYS A 20 4.38 -18.44 9.35
N SER A 21 3.59 -18.73 8.29
CA SER A 21 3.09 -17.75 7.32
C SER A 21 1.90 -16.94 7.87
N GLU A 22 1.19 -17.44 8.88
CA GLU A 22 0.12 -16.71 9.57
C GLU A 22 0.65 -15.71 10.62
N GLN A 23 1.95 -15.73 10.96
CA GLN A 23 2.50 -14.99 12.10
C GLN A 23 3.07 -13.60 11.82
N MET A 24 3.11 -13.13 10.57
CA MET A 24 3.38 -11.71 10.27
C MET A 24 2.47 -11.22 9.16
N THR A 25 1.33 -10.68 9.56
CA THR A 25 0.35 -10.11 8.63
C THR A 25 0.80 -8.77 8.03
N HIS A 26 1.72 -8.07 8.68
CA HIS A 26 2.25 -6.78 8.24
C HIS A 26 3.61 -6.45 8.89
N LYS A 27 4.32 -5.47 8.33
CA LYS A 27 5.56 -4.90 8.84
C LYS A 27 5.47 -3.38 8.76
N ILE A 28 5.90 -2.69 9.82
CA ILE A 28 5.95 -1.23 9.88
C ILE A 28 7.41 -0.83 10.07
N ILE A 29 7.88 0.14 9.29
CA ILE A 29 9.24 0.66 9.35
C ILE A 29 9.12 2.18 9.31
N ASP A 30 9.55 2.83 10.39
CA ASP A 30 9.66 4.29 10.46
C ASP A 30 11.00 4.75 9.85
N ASP A 31 11.07 6.00 9.40
CA ASP A 31 12.25 6.62 8.78
C ASP A 31 12.85 5.74 7.66
N TYR A 32 11.95 5.26 6.78
CA TYR A 32 12.30 4.23 5.79
C TYR A 32 13.26 4.72 4.72
N LEU A 33 13.08 5.93 4.23
CA LEU A 33 13.91 6.54 3.20
C LEU A 33 14.91 7.53 3.83
N PRO A 34 16.10 7.71 3.23
CA PRO A 34 17.00 8.81 3.62
C PRO A 34 16.29 10.15 3.56
N ASP A 35 16.50 11.01 4.56
CA ASP A 35 15.78 12.27 4.75
C ASP A 35 15.79 13.19 3.52
N GLU A 36 16.96 13.36 2.88
CA GLU A 36 17.08 14.21 1.68
C GLU A 36 16.24 13.71 0.51
N TYR A 37 16.24 12.38 0.30
CA TYR A 37 15.43 11.81 -0.76
C TYR A 37 13.94 11.86 -0.40
N PHE A 38 13.58 11.54 0.83
CA PHE A 38 12.19 11.64 1.30
C PHE A 38 11.65 13.07 1.14
N LYS A 39 12.45 14.08 1.52
CA LYS A 39 12.10 15.47 1.32
C LYS A 39 11.87 15.80 -0.17
N THR A 40 12.75 15.38 -1.04
CA THR A 40 12.61 15.58 -2.49
C THR A 40 11.31 14.97 -3.01
N LEU A 41 11.01 13.74 -2.57
CA LEU A 41 9.79 13.02 -2.95
C LEU A 41 8.53 13.73 -2.44
N LYS A 42 8.53 14.17 -1.19
CA LYS A 42 7.44 14.92 -0.56
C LYS A 42 7.21 16.26 -1.25
N ASP A 43 8.27 17.05 -1.48
CA ASP A 43 8.18 18.36 -2.13
C ASP A 43 7.58 18.23 -3.54
N ALA A 44 8.02 17.22 -4.31
CA ALA A 44 7.56 17.02 -5.67
C ALA A 44 6.10 16.52 -5.77
N ILE A 45 5.56 15.91 -4.73
CA ILE A 45 4.20 15.32 -4.74
C ILE A 45 3.24 16.16 -3.90
N VAL A 46 3.60 16.46 -2.64
CA VAL A 46 2.69 17.09 -1.67
C VAL A 46 2.64 18.60 -1.83
N LEU A 47 3.81 19.25 -2.08
CA LEU A 47 3.92 20.70 -2.18
C LEU A 47 3.84 21.21 -3.62
N ASN A 48 3.75 20.32 -4.60
CA ASN A 48 3.66 20.68 -6.01
C ASN A 48 2.20 20.86 -6.43
N GLU A 49 1.76 22.12 -6.55
CA GLU A 49 0.41 22.48 -7.01
C GLU A 49 0.06 21.95 -8.41
N HIS A 50 1.08 21.62 -9.22
CA HIS A 50 0.92 21.08 -10.58
C HIS A 50 1.06 19.56 -10.65
N PHE A 51 1.09 18.86 -9.51
CA PHE A 51 1.13 17.40 -9.55
C PHE A 51 -0.16 16.86 -10.22
N PRO A 52 -0.05 15.95 -11.21
CA PRO A 52 -1.17 15.60 -12.10
C PRO A 52 -2.17 14.64 -11.44
N TRP A 53 -3.00 15.15 -10.56
CA TRP A 53 -4.04 14.39 -9.86
C TRP A 53 -5.22 14.06 -10.77
N CYS A 54 -5.66 12.80 -10.76
CA CYS A 54 -6.90 12.33 -11.37
C CYS A 54 -7.92 12.03 -10.29
N ARG A 55 -9.14 12.57 -10.40
CA ARG A 55 -10.23 12.26 -9.48
C ARG A 55 -10.71 10.82 -9.68
N ILE A 56 -10.76 10.06 -8.60
CA ILE A 56 -11.28 8.69 -8.56
C ILE A 56 -12.59 8.70 -7.77
N ASN A 57 -13.64 8.18 -8.37
CA ASN A 57 -14.99 8.15 -7.76
C ASN A 57 -15.33 6.81 -7.13
N GLU A 58 -14.46 5.81 -7.28
CA GLU A 58 -14.70 4.45 -6.81
C GLU A 58 -13.39 3.84 -6.29
N LEU A 59 -13.41 3.39 -5.04
CA LEU A 59 -12.30 2.61 -4.47
C LEU A 59 -12.41 1.14 -4.86
N ASN A 60 -13.63 0.62 -5.09
CA ASN A 60 -13.84 -0.78 -5.48
C ASN A 60 -15.26 -1.07 -5.98
N VAL A 61 -15.46 -2.33 -6.45
CA VAL A 61 -16.72 -2.85 -7.00
C VAL A 61 -17.83 -3.10 -5.97
N PHE A 62 -17.58 -2.93 -4.67
CA PHE A 62 -18.54 -3.18 -3.60
C PHE A 62 -19.24 -1.90 -3.10
N GLN A 63 -18.97 -0.77 -3.74
CA GLN A 63 -19.60 0.51 -3.35
C GLN A 63 -21.06 0.56 -3.83
N THR A 64 -21.93 0.98 -2.92
CA THR A 64 -23.31 1.37 -3.25
C THR A 64 -23.35 2.84 -3.69
N THR A 65 -24.45 3.27 -4.34
CA THR A 65 -24.64 4.66 -4.76
C THR A 65 -24.65 5.67 -3.60
N GLU A 66 -24.81 5.20 -2.37
CA GLU A 66 -24.89 6.03 -1.15
C GLU A 66 -23.53 6.27 -0.47
N ASN A 67 -22.54 5.39 -0.71
CA ASN A 67 -21.19 5.47 -0.10
C ASN A 67 -20.11 5.50 -1.19
N ARG A 68 -20.05 6.58 -1.96
CA ARG A 68 -18.98 6.78 -2.95
C ARG A 68 -17.79 7.47 -2.30
N ASP A 69 -16.74 6.70 -2.06
CA ASP A 69 -15.46 7.25 -1.63
C ASP A 69 -14.85 8.04 -2.81
N VAL A 70 -14.57 9.31 -2.59
CA VAL A 70 -13.89 10.17 -3.56
C VAL A 70 -12.49 10.45 -3.07
N TYR A 71 -11.51 10.16 -3.89
CA TYR A 71 -10.12 10.51 -3.64
C TYR A 71 -9.42 10.87 -4.96
N PHE A 72 -8.19 11.34 -4.87
CA PHE A 72 -7.38 11.61 -6.05
C PHE A 72 -6.21 10.63 -6.12
N ALA A 73 -5.83 10.27 -7.33
CA ALA A 73 -4.68 9.41 -7.53
C ALA A 73 -3.91 9.80 -8.79
N HIS A 74 -2.62 9.49 -8.80
CA HIS A 74 -1.80 9.50 -9.98
C HIS A 74 -1.18 8.13 -10.21
N MET A 75 -1.45 7.53 -11.37
CA MET A 75 -0.91 6.23 -11.72
C MET A 75 0.51 6.40 -12.26
N ILE A 76 1.49 5.86 -11.55
CA ILE A 76 2.90 5.88 -11.97
C ILE A 76 3.20 4.67 -12.85
N TYR A 77 2.74 3.47 -12.45
CA TYR A 77 3.03 2.22 -13.17
C TYR A 77 1.87 1.25 -13.05
N GLN A 78 1.51 0.63 -14.16
CA GLN A 78 0.50 -0.44 -14.23
C GLN A 78 0.59 -1.18 -15.56
N HIS A 79 0.20 -2.47 -15.58
CA HIS A 79 0.20 -3.29 -16.79
C HIS A 79 1.56 -3.33 -17.49
N HIS A 80 2.62 -3.55 -16.72
CA HIS A 80 4.02 -3.67 -17.16
C HIS A 80 4.59 -2.44 -17.88
N THR A 81 3.97 -1.27 -17.69
CA THR A 81 4.41 0.00 -18.30
C THR A 81 4.28 1.19 -17.33
N PRO A 82 5.19 2.16 -17.36
CA PRO A 82 4.96 3.48 -16.79
C PRO A 82 3.71 4.12 -17.41
N LYS A 83 2.91 4.80 -16.58
CA LYS A 83 1.67 5.50 -16.95
C LYS A 83 1.77 7.01 -16.77
N THR A 84 2.96 7.49 -16.50
CA THR A 84 3.28 8.86 -16.18
C THR A 84 4.44 9.37 -17.03
N GLN A 85 4.71 10.66 -16.97
CA GLN A 85 5.88 11.26 -17.59
C GLN A 85 7.17 10.76 -16.92
N GLU A 86 8.27 10.78 -17.67
CA GLU A 86 9.55 10.23 -17.24
C GLU A 86 10.04 10.80 -15.90
N HIS A 87 9.85 12.11 -15.66
CA HIS A 87 10.28 12.73 -14.42
C HIS A 87 9.55 12.17 -13.18
N ASN A 88 8.24 11.90 -13.27
CA ASN A 88 7.49 11.30 -12.17
C ASN A 88 7.87 9.82 -11.95
N TRP A 89 8.19 9.11 -13.03
CA TRP A 89 8.74 7.75 -12.94
C TRP A 89 10.09 7.78 -12.21
N ASN A 90 11.02 8.61 -12.67
CA ASN A 90 12.35 8.72 -12.10
C ASN A 90 12.34 9.17 -10.63
N LEU A 91 11.33 9.94 -10.23
CA LEU A 91 11.12 10.36 -8.85
C LEU A 91 10.91 9.17 -7.90
N VAL A 92 10.20 8.12 -8.33
CA VAL A 92 9.87 6.96 -7.47
C VAL A 92 10.86 5.80 -7.59
N VAL A 93 11.72 5.77 -8.62
CA VAL A 93 12.68 4.69 -8.85
C VAL A 93 13.60 4.40 -7.67
N PRO A 94 14.18 5.39 -6.95
CA PRO A 94 15.02 5.09 -5.79
C PRO A 94 14.24 4.42 -4.65
N PHE A 95 12.97 4.82 -4.41
CA PHE A 95 12.10 4.14 -3.46
C PHE A 95 11.86 2.68 -3.85
N LEU A 96 11.53 2.42 -5.13
CA LEU A 96 11.32 1.06 -5.64
C LEU A 96 12.60 0.22 -5.52
N SER A 97 13.76 0.79 -5.79
CA SER A 97 15.06 0.10 -5.65
C SER A 97 15.36 -0.25 -4.18
N GLN A 98 14.98 0.62 -3.24
CA GLN A 98 15.09 0.32 -1.81
C GLN A 98 14.13 -0.80 -1.40
N LEU A 99 12.88 -0.75 -1.88
CA LEU A 99 11.87 -1.76 -1.61
C LEU A 99 12.28 -3.14 -2.16
N GLU A 100 12.85 -3.20 -3.36
CA GLU A 100 13.40 -4.43 -3.93
C GLU A 100 14.46 -5.06 -3.03
N LYS A 101 15.39 -4.27 -2.52
CA LYS A 101 16.47 -4.74 -1.65
C LYS A 101 15.95 -5.22 -0.29
N THR A 102 15.01 -4.49 0.34
CA THR A 102 14.56 -4.76 1.70
C THR A 102 13.46 -5.82 1.77
N GLU A 103 12.56 -5.87 0.79
CA GLU A 103 11.36 -6.71 0.78
C GLU A 103 11.40 -7.83 -0.27
N LYS A 104 12.51 -7.96 -1.02
CA LYS A 104 12.70 -8.98 -2.06
C LYS A 104 11.59 -8.95 -3.11
N MET A 105 11.31 -7.76 -3.63
CA MET A 105 10.35 -7.58 -4.70
C MET A 105 10.84 -8.27 -5.97
N HIS A 106 10.07 -9.23 -6.49
CA HIS A 106 10.42 -9.98 -7.70
C HIS A 106 9.75 -9.42 -8.95
N ALA A 107 8.56 -8.86 -8.82
CA ALA A 107 7.83 -8.28 -9.93
C ALA A 107 6.92 -7.15 -9.46
N LEU A 108 7.01 -6.01 -10.14
CA LEU A 108 6.18 -4.86 -9.87
C LEU A 108 4.82 -5.01 -10.58
N ILE A 109 3.74 -4.85 -9.84
CA ILE A 109 2.36 -4.92 -10.34
C ILE A 109 1.83 -3.52 -10.63
N ARG A 110 1.88 -2.63 -9.62
CA ARG A 110 1.35 -1.27 -9.68
C ARG A 110 2.10 -0.32 -8.76
N VAL A 111 2.24 0.93 -9.19
CA VAL A 111 2.62 2.07 -8.34
C VAL A 111 1.59 3.17 -8.52
N LYS A 112 1.01 3.62 -7.45
CA LYS A 112 -0.01 4.67 -7.42
C LYS A 112 0.25 5.64 -6.28
N VAL A 113 0.25 6.93 -6.58
CA VAL A 113 0.23 7.99 -5.57
C VAL A 113 -1.22 8.31 -5.26
N ASN A 114 -1.59 8.39 -3.99
CA ASN A 114 -2.95 8.71 -3.55
C ASN A 114 -2.96 9.99 -2.71
N TYR A 115 -4.03 10.75 -2.88
CA TYR A 115 -4.40 11.88 -2.07
C TYR A 115 -5.85 11.73 -1.60
N TYR A 116 -6.05 11.78 -0.30
CA TYR A 116 -7.37 11.75 0.35
C TYR A 116 -7.64 13.10 0.98
N ASN A 117 -8.81 13.66 0.68
CA ASN A 117 -9.22 14.98 1.15
C ASN A 117 -9.35 15.03 2.66
N SER A 118 -9.23 16.25 3.20
CA SER A 118 -9.67 16.57 4.54
C SER A 118 -11.20 16.52 4.63
N THR A 119 -11.69 16.03 5.76
CA THR A 119 -13.11 15.97 6.13
C THR A 119 -13.27 16.41 7.59
N PRO A 120 -14.48 16.87 8.04
CA PRO A 120 -14.69 17.31 9.41
C PRO A 120 -14.38 16.25 10.48
N GLU A 121 -14.48 14.98 10.11
CA GLU A 121 -14.13 13.81 10.91
C GLU A 121 -13.42 12.79 10.06
N VAL A 122 -12.64 11.90 10.67
CA VAL A 122 -11.98 10.80 9.93
C VAL A 122 -13.03 9.79 9.48
N VAL A 123 -13.19 9.63 8.17
CA VAL A 123 -14.13 8.68 7.55
C VAL A 123 -13.36 7.48 7.03
N GLU A 124 -13.75 6.27 7.44
CA GLU A 124 -13.21 5.03 6.89
C GLU A 124 -13.86 4.71 5.54
N HIS A 125 -13.02 4.47 4.53
CA HIS A 125 -13.47 4.03 3.22
C HIS A 125 -13.90 2.55 3.24
N CYS A 126 -14.59 2.13 2.18
CA CYS A 126 -14.98 0.74 2.03
C CYS A 126 -13.77 -0.21 2.01
N LYS A 127 -13.92 -1.37 2.64
CA LYS A 127 -12.91 -2.44 2.57
C LYS A 127 -12.79 -2.97 1.16
N HIS A 128 -11.56 -3.23 0.72
CA HIS A 128 -11.28 -3.72 -0.63
C HIS A 128 -10.03 -4.61 -0.66
N TYR A 129 -9.85 -5.27 -1.79
CA TYR A 129 -8.61 -5.92 -2.22
C TYR A 129 -7.95 -5.04 -3.27
N ASP A 130 -6.64 -4.97 -3.26
CA ASP A 130 -5.93 -4.13 -4.24
C ASP A 130 -6.05 -4.64 -5.69
N TYR A 131 -6.21 -5.92 -5.88
CA TYR A 131 -6.39 -6.56 -7.19
C TYR A 131 -7.39 -7.72 -7.11
N PRO A 132 -8.70 -7.46 -7.09
CA PRO A 132 -9.71 -8.50 -6.91
C PRO A 132 -9.72 -9.55 -8.03
N ALA A 133 -9.27 -9.20 -9.23
CA ALA A 133 -9.16 -10.12 -10.37
C ALA A 133 -7.89 -10.99 -10.33
N MET A 134 -6.99 -10.76 -9.37
CA MET A 134 -5.74 -11.52 -9.26
C MET A 134 -5.84 -12.53 -8.11
N PRO A 135 -6.01 -13.83 -8.40
CA PRO A 135 -6.19 -14.86 -7.38
C PRO A 135 -4.90 -15.23 -6.63
N LEU A 136 -3.77 -14.61 -6.96
CA LEU A 136 -2.47 -14.90 -6.37
C LEU A 136 -2.20 -13.98 -5.18
N PRO A 137 -1.66 -14.52 -4.07
CA PRO A 137 -1.16 -13.72 -2.96
C PRO A 137 -0.10 -12.73 -3.46
N HIS A 138 -0.26 -11.44 -3.11
CA HIS A 138 0.70 -10.40 -3.46
C HIS A 138 0.83 -9.41 -2.30
N LYS A 139 1.97 -8.73 -2.26
CA LYS A 139 2.25 -7.75 -1.22
C LYS A 139 1.80 -6.36 -1.64
N GLY A 140 1.44 -5.57 -0.64
CA GLY A 140 1.29 -4.12 -0.72
C GLY A 140 2.34 -3.44 0.13
N ALA A 141 2.87 -2.32 -0.36
CA ALA A 141 3.72 -1.42 0.41
C ALA A 141 3.14 -0.01 0.33
N ILE A 142 2.89 0.62 1.47
CA ILE A 142 2.40 1.99 1.55
C ILE A 142 3.45 2.86 2.23
N LEU A 143 4.01 3.81 1.49
CA LEU A 143 4.86 4.87 2.03
C LEU A 143 3.99 6.09 2.31
N TYR A 144 3.87 6.49 3.57
CA TYR A 144 3.14 7.70 3.96
C TYR A 144 4.01 8.95 3.77
N LEU A 145 3.46 9.97 3.11
CA LEU A 145 4.19 11.18 2.74
C LEU A 145 4.00 12.33 3.73
N ASN A 146 3.00 12.24 4.60
CA ASN A 146 2.78 13.23 5.66
C ASN A 146 2.16 12.61 6.91
N THR A 147 2.40 13.22 8.06
CA THR A 147 1.79 12.85 9.33
C THR A 147 0.43 13.47 9.46
N ASN A 148 -0.58 12.66 9.78
CA ASN A 148 -1.95 13.09 9.99
C ASN A 148 -2.73 12.03 10.80
N ASP A 149 -3.98 12.31 11.17
CA ASP A 149 -4.84 11.42 11.95
C ASP A 149 -5.52 10.31 11.14
N GLY A 150 -5.37 10.32 9.81
CA GLY A 150 -5.82 9.24 8.94
C GLY A 150 -4.97 7.98 9.11
N PHE A 151 -5.49 6.84 8.69
CA PHE A 151 -4.85 5.54 8.88
C PHE A 151 -5.19 4.54 7.77
N THR A 152 -4.48 3.43 7.76
CA THR A 152 -4.83 2.22 7.02
C THR A 152 -5.28 1.16 8.00
N ARG A 153 -6.46 0.54 7.78
CA ARG A 153 -6.94 -0.59 8.58
C ARG A 153 -6.75 -1.89 7.81
N LEU A 154 -6.11 -2.86 8.44
CA LEU A 154 -5.89 -4.19 7.89
C LEU A 154 -7.05 -5.14 8.22
N GLN A 155 -7.09 -6.31 7.58
CA GLN A 155 -8.17 -7.30 7.75
C GLN A 155 -8.36 -7.74 9.20
N ASP A 156 -7.27 -7.89 9.95
CA ASP A 156 -7.28 -8.29 11.37
C ASP A 156 -7.72 -7.18 12.34
N GLY A 157 -8.06 -5.99 11.81
CA GLY A 157 -8.45 -4.82 12.59
C GLY A 157 -7.28 -3.91 12.96
N THR A 158 -6.03 -4.28 12.68
CA THR A 158 -4.86 -3.44 12.95
C THR A 158 -5.01 -2.08 12.28
N LYS A 159 -4.83 -1.03 13.06
CA LYS A 159 -4.81 0.36 12.60
C LYS A 159 -3.35 0.81 12.46
N VAL A 160 -2.97 1.20 11.26
CA VAL A 160 -1.63 1.75 10.98
C VAL A 160 -1.76 3.23 10.67
N GLU A 161 -1.22 4.07 11.55
CA GLU A 161 -1.29 5.51 11.48
C GLU A 161 -0.44 6.08 10.35
N SER A 162 -0.94 7.14 9.71
CA SER A 162 -0.18 7.92 8.73
C SER A 162 0.88 8.75 9.43
N ILE A 163 2.10 8.26 9.45
CA ILE A 163 3.29 8.98 9.91
C ILE A 163 4.21 9.17 8.73
N GLU A 164 4.71 10.38 8.53
CA GLU A 164 5.60 10.69 7.41
C GLU A 164 6.85 9.80 7.43
N ASN A 165 7.32 9.40 6.26
CA ASN A 165 8.41 8.46 6.03
C ASN A 165 8.23 7.06 6.68
N ARG A 166 7.01 6.69 7.05
CA ARG A 166 6.66 5.34 7.50
C ARG A 166 6.33 4.47 6.29
N LEU A 167 6.92 3.26 6.24
CA LEU A 167 6.53 2.20 5.32
C LEU A 167 5.68 1.16 6.03
N LEU A 168 4.52 0.85 5.48
CA LEU A 168 3.71 -0.31 5.82
C LEU A 168 3.86 -1.35 4.70
N VAL A 169 4.28 -2.58 5.04
CA VAL A 169 4.25 -3.75 4.13
C VAL A 169 3.21 -4.74 4.66
N PHE A 170 2.32 -5.21 3.78
CA PHE A 170 1.21 -6.09 4.17
C PHE A 170 0.79 -7.03 3.03
N ASP A 171 -0.09 -7.99 3.34
CA ASP A 171 -0.71 -8.87 2.35
C ASP A 171 -1.88 -8.13 1.67
N ALA A 172 -1.64 -7.59 0.46
CA ALA A 172 -2.62 -6.81 -0.29
C ALA A 172 -3.71 -7.67 -0.94
N SER A 173 -3.56 -9.00 -0.91
CA SER A 173 -4.61 -9.94 -1.29
C SER A 173 -5.68 -10.12 -0.19
N LYS A 174 -5.48 -9.52 0.99
CA LYS A 174 -6.44 -9.46 2.08
C LYS A 174 -7.18 -8.12 2.12
N MET A 175 -8.40 -8.14 2.67
CA MET A 175 -9.22 -6.93 2.78
C MET A 175 -8.55 -5.90 3.67
N HIS A 176 -8.55 -4.67 3.22
CA HIS A 176 -8.05 -3.50 3.96
C HIS A 176 -8.81 -2.26 3.52
N ASN A 177 -8.67 -1.16 4.23
CA ASN A 177 -9.23 0.12 3.83
C ASN A 177 -8.36 1.29 4.26
N SER A 178 -8.50 2.38 3.53
CA SER A 178 -7.93 3.70 3.85
C SER A 178 -8.98 4.57 4.57
N THR A 179 -8.55 5.77 4.95
CA THR A 179 -9.43 6.79 5.54
C THR A 179 -9.18 8.15 4.92
N THR A 180 -10.09 9.08 5.14
CA THR A 180 -9.83 10.51 5.06
C THR A 180 -8.97 10.96 6.25
N THR A 181 -8.81 12.25 6.45
CA THR A 181 -8.11 12.89 7.58
C THR A 181 -8.84 14.17 7.97
N THR A 182 -8.66 14.65 9.21
CA THR A 182 -9.09 16.01 9.60
C THR A 182 -8.02 17.05 9.34
N SER A 183 -6.79 16.63 9.01
CA SER A 183 -5.70 17.54 8.66
C SER A 183 -6.02 18.34 7.40
N PHE A 184 -5.89 19.66 7.46
CA PHE A 184 -6.17 20.58 6.35
C PHE A 184 -5.38 20.23 5.07
N GLU A 185 -4.14 19.75 5.21
CA GLU A 185 -3.30 19.37 4.08
C GLU A 185 -3.83 18.13 3.33
N GLY A 186 -4.69 17.33 3.97
CA GLY A 186 -5.09 16.03 3.45
C GLY A 186 -4.07 14.94 3.79
N ARG A 187 -4.27 13.75 3.22
CA ARG A 187 -3.47 12.55 3.47
C ARG A 187 -2.87 12.03 2.17
N TYR A 188 -1.56 11.89 2.13
CA TYR A 188 -0.80 11.47 0.95
C TYR A 188 -0.03 10.17 1.20
N ASN A 189 -0.02 9.28 0.21
CA ASN A 189 0.83 8.09 0.25
C ASN A 189 1.16 7.58 -1.16
N ILE A 190 2.21 6.75 -1.24
CA ILE A 190 2.53 5.95 -2.41
C ILE A 190 2.19 4.50 -2.10
N ASN A 191 1.31 3.90 -2.89
CA ASN A 191 0.94 2.47 -2.80
C ASN A 191 1.62 1.69 -3.92
N VAL A 192 2.39 0.67 -3.54
CA VAL A 192 3.09 -0.26 -4.44
C VAL A 192 2.52 -1.65 -4.23
N ASN A 193 2.11 -2.32 -5.32
CA ASN A 193 1.75 -3.73 -5.31
C ASN A 193 2.81 -4.54 -6.07
N TYR A 194 3.21 -5.68 -5.52
CA TYR A 194 4.31 -6.48 -6.05
C TYR A 194 4.26 -7.95 -5.59
N PHE A 195 5.02 -8.80 -6.29
CA PHE A 195 5.34 -10.18 -5.91
C PHE A 195 6.73 -10.31 -5.33
#